data_fee2b5819bd719921aeec41e4c487876
#
_entry.id   fee2b5819bd719921aeec41e4c487876
#
_cell.length_a   1.000
_cell.length_b   1.000
_cell.length_c   1.000
_cell.angle_alpha   90.00
_cell.angle_beta   90.00
_cell.angle_gamma   90.00
#
_symmetry.space_group_name_H-M   'P 1'
#
loop_
_entity.id
_entity.type
_entity.pdbx_description
1 polymer ?
#
loop_
_entity_poly.entity_id
_entity_poly.type
_entity_poly.pdbx_seq_one_letter_code
_entity_poly.pdbx_strand_id
1 'polypeptide(L)'
;MAKLEHVRTEAFALMGTHPVAPQSSWRNIPKAEWPPTIASLNPSGVTVYAGGVDIMTRPSFDGGWGYNVPRNRRDLLMPANCYSEPSAGVFWHGPC
;
A
#
# COMPACT_ATOMS: atom_id res chain seq x y z
N MET A 1 1.96 -16.03 5.11
CA MET A 1 2.08 -16.44 3.72
C MET A 1 3.23 -15.73 3.05
N ALA A 2 4.04 -16.46 2.29
CA ALA A 2 5.17 -15.91 1.56
C ALA A 2 4.77 -14.75 0.65
N LYS A 3 3.56 -14.78 0.10
CA LYS A 3 3.04 -13.77 -0.80
C LYS A 3 3.01 -12.38 -0.17
N LEU A 4 2.57 -12.24 1.09
CA LEU A 4 2.52 -10.94 1.74
C LEU A 4 3.91 -10.41 2.10
N GLU A 5 4.85 -11.30 2.40
CA GLU A 5 6.23 -10.89 2.60
C GLU A 5 6.81 -10.28 1.33
N HIS A 6 6.49 -10.87 0.18
CA HIS A 6 6.93 -10.35 -1.11
C HIS A 6 6.25 -9.01 -1.43
N VAL A 7 4.99 -8.83 -1.03
CA VAL A 7 4.30 -7.55 -1.16
C VAL A 7 5.06 -6.45 -0.44
N ARG A 8 5.53 -6.71 0.77
CA ARG A 8 6.32 -5.74 1.54
C ARG A 8 7.61 -5.37 0.82
N THR A 9 8.34 -6.36 0.34
CA THR A 9 9.59 -6.14 -0.39
C THR A 9 9.35 -5.32 -1.65
N GLU A 10 8.32 -5.67 -2.41
CA GLU A 10 7.98 -4.95 -3.64
C GLU A 10 7.52 -3.53 -3.38
N ALA A 11 6.75 -3.31 -2.31
CA ALA A 11 6.29 -1.98 -1.93
C ALA A 11 7.48 -1.07 -1.58
N PHE A 12 8.45 -1.58 -0.83
CA PHE A 12 9.64 -0.81 -0.49
C PHE A 12 10.45 -0.47 -1.75
N ALA A 13 10.54 -1.41 -2.69
CA ALA A 13 11.20 -1.16 -3.98
C ALA A 13 10.48 -0.05 -4.76
N LEU A 14 9.14 -0.04 -4.76
CA LEU A 14 8.36 1.03 -5.41
C LEU A 14 8.66 2.39 -4.80
N MET A 15 8.78 2.49 -3.48
CA MET A 15 9.13 3.76 -2.83
C MET A 15 10.48 4.29 -3.31
N GLY A 16 11.42 3.39 -3.60
CA GLY A 16 12.73 3.76 -4.10
C GLY A 16 12.76 4.15 -5.57
N THR A 17 11.94 3.50 -6.39
CA THR A 17 11.93 3.73 -7.84
C THR A 17 10.90 4.78 -8.27
N HIS A 18 9.88 5.04 -7.44
CA HIS A 18 8.81 5.98 -7.73
C HIS A 18 8.64 6.97 -6.58
N PRO A 19 9.66 7.78 -6.28
CA PRO A 19 9.58 8.72 -5.16
C PRO A 19 8.50 9.77 -5.40
N VAL A 20 7.87 10.21 -4.31
CA VAL A 20 6.87 11.27 -4.37
C VAL A 20 7.59 12.61 -4.52
N ALA A 21 7.14 13.44 -5.48
CA ALA A 21 7.71 14.75 -5.69
C ALA A 21 7.50 15.63 -4.43
N PRO A 22 8.43 16.56 -4.12
CA PRO A 22 8.35 17.37 -2.90
C PRO A 22 7.04 18.14 -2.74
N GLN A 23 6.43 18.56 -3.84
CA GLN A 23 5.18 19.33 -3.84
C GLN A 23 3.94 18.47 -3.92
N SER A 24 4.07 17.13 -3.96
CA SER A 24 2.96 16.20 -4.08
C SER A 24 2.76 15.41 -2.80
N SER A 25 1.52 14.98 -2.54
CA SER A 25 1.21 14.12 -1.39
C SER A 25 1.30 12.64 -1.73
N TRP A 26 1.14 12.29 -3.01
CA TRP A 26 1.14 10.90 -3.46
C TRP A 26 1.53 10.80 -4.94
N ARG A 27 1.82 9.55 -5.35
CA ARG A 27 2.08 9.22 -6.75
C ARG A 27 1.38 7.92 -7.11
N ASN A 28 0.44 7.97 -8.05
CA ASN A 28 -0.21 6.77 -8.57
C ASN A 28 0.76 5.99 -9.46
N ILE A 29 0.76 4.66 -9.30
CA ILE A 29 1.61 3.78 -10.08
C ILE A 29 0.78 3.17 -11.21
N PRO A 30 1.14 3.38 -12.48
CA PRO A 30 0.43 2.77 -13.61
C PRO A 30 0.43 1.25 -13.48
N LYS A 31 -0.66 0.62 -13.89
CA LYS A 31 -0.82 -0.83 -13.80
C LYS A 31 0.33 -1.59 -14.45
N ALA A 32 0.85 -1.09 -15.57
CA ALA A 32 1.96 -1.72 -16.29
C ALA A 32 3.26 -1.77 -15.46
N GLU A 33 3.36 -0.96 -14.40
CA GLU A 33 4.55 -0.87 -13.55
C GLU A 33 4.36 -1.56 -12.20
N TRP A 34 3.23 -2.23 -11.97
CA TRP A 34 3.01 -2.95 -10.72
C TRP A 34 3.95 -4.15 -10.65
N PRO A 35 4.65 -4.34 -9.52
CA PRO A 35 5.44 -5.55 -9.32
C PRO A 35 4.56 -6.80 -9.31
N PRO A 36 5.12 -7.97 -9.62
CA PRO A 36 4.32 -9.17 -9.88
C PRO A 36 3.46 -9.63 -8.71
N THR A 37 3.95 -9.59 -7.49
CA THR A 37 3.17 -10.07 -6.34
C THR A 37 2.04 -9.09 -6.03
N ILE A 38 2.32 -7.78 -6.08
CA ILE A 38 1.29 -6.74 -5.92
C ILE A 38 0.24 -6.89 -7.02
N ALA A 39 0.66 -7.05 -8.27
CA ALA A 39 -0.26 -7.25 -9.39
C ALA A 39 -1.16 -8.48 -9.18
N SER A 40 -0.62 -9.54 -8.58
CA SER A 40 -1.38 -10.78 -8.34
C SER A 40 -2.51 -10.60 -7.32
N LEU A 41 -2.50 -9.53 -6.54
CA LEU A 41 -3.60 -9.18 -5.64
C LEU A 41 -4.80 -8.58 -6.38
N ASN A 42 -4.62 -8.30 -7.66
CA ASN A 42 -5.63 -7.69 -8.52
C ASN A 42 -6.18 -6.38 -7.94
N PRO A 43 -5.31 -5.43 -7.56
CA PRO A 43 -5.76 -4.18 -6.96
C PRO A 43 -6.48 -3.29 -7.96
N SER A 44 -7.32 -2.39 -7.45
CA SER A 44 -7.93 -1.32 -8.24
C SER A 44 -6.98 -0.12 -8.38
N GLY A 45 -5.99 0.00 -7.50
CA GLY A 45 -5.01 1.07 -7.55
C GLY A 45 -3.84 0.82 -6.62
N VAL A 46 -2.70 1.38 -6.98
CA VAL A 46 -1.47 1.34 -6.18
C VAL A 46 -0.93 2.75 -6.11
N THR A 47 -0.69 3.25 -4.91
CA THR A 47 -0.27 4.62 -4.68
C THR A 47 0.89 4.67 -3.71
N VAL A 48 1.95 5.39 -4.08
CA VAL A 48 3.07 5.68 -3.18
C VAL A 48 2.83 7.03 -2.52
N TYR A 49 3.02 7.09 -1.22
CA TYR A 49 3.02 8.34 -0.47
C TYR A 49 4.31 8.41 0.36
N ALA A 50 4.55 9.55 1.01
CA ALA A 50 5.83 9.73 1.72
C ALA A 50 6.06 8.67 2.79
N GLY A 51 5.00 8.22 3.45
CA GLY A 51 5.08 7.24 4.54
C GLY A 51 4.97 5.78 4.12
N GLY A 52 4.69 5.47 2.85
CA GLY A 52 4.53 4.08 2.44
C GLY A 52 3.84 3.88 1.10
N VAL A 53 3.20 2.72 0.97
CA VAL A 53 2.46 2.33 -0.24
C VAL A 53 1.06 1.88 0.15
N ASP A 54 0.06 2.38 -0.56
CA ASP A 54 -1.32 1.96 -0.40
C ASP A 54 -1.74 1.10 -1.61
N ILE A 55 -2.29 -0.07 -1.33
CA ILE A 55 -2.72 -1.03 -2.35
C ILE A 55 -4.22 -1.25 -2.15
N MET A 56 -5.01 -0.55 -2.93
CA MET A 56 -6.47 -0.65 -2.82
C MET A 56 -6.97 -1.82 -3.64
N THR A 57 -7.63 -2.77 -2.98
CA THR A 57 -8.20 -3.94 -3.67
C THR A 57 -9.66 -3.73 -4.04
N ARG A 58 -10.39 -2.94 -3.26
CA ARG A 58 -11.80 -2.66 -3.51
C ARG A 58 -12.15 -1.26 -3.00
N PRO A 59 -12.53 -0.33 -3.90
CA PRO A 59 -12.85 1.04 -3.48
C PRO A 59 -14.21 1.11 -2.78
N SER A 60 -14.39 2.14 -1.94
CA SER A 60 -15.63 2.44 -1.24
C SER A 60 -15.62 3.91 -0.84
N PHE A 61 -16.77 4.46 -0.45
CA PHE A 61 -16.87 5.82 0.06
C PHE A 61 -15.97 6.07 1.26
N ASP A 62 -15.80 5.04 2.10
CA ASP A 62 -15.09 5.16 3.38
C ASP A 62 -13.65 4.63 3.28
N GLY A 63 -12.99 4.80 2.14
CA GLY A 63 -11.62 4.42 1.95
C GLY A 63 -11.39 3.04 1.35
N GLY A 64 -12.44 2.19 1.32
CA GLY A 64 -12.36 0.87 0.69
C GLY A 64 -11.56 -0.16 1.47
N TRP A 65 -11.28 -1.28 0.80
CA TRP A 65 -10.51 -2.40 1.34
C TRP A 65 -9.16 -2.45 0.65
N GLY A 66 -8.12 -2.75 1.41
CA GLY A 66 -6.81 -2.88 0.82
C GLY A 66 -5.71 -3.12 1.83
N TYR A 67 -4.49 -3.13 1.30
CA TYR A 67 -3.29 -3.25 2.10
C TYR A 67 -2.58 -1.91 2.17
N ASN A 68 -1.88 -1.69 3.28
CA ASN A 68 -0.98 -0.57 3.42
C ASN A 68 0.37 -1.09 3.90
N VAL A 69 1.45 -0.63 3.27
CA VAL A 69 2.80 -1.00 3.66
C VAL A 69 3.52 0.29 4.06
N PRO A 70 3.45 0.69 5.35
CA PRO A 70 4.10 1.90 5.81
C PRO A 70 5.58 1.68 6.06
N ARG A 71 6.36 2.75 6.02
CA ARG A 71 7.76 2.71 6.47
C ARG A 71 7.83 2.41 7.96
N ASN A 72 6.92 3.00 8.74
CA ASN A 72 6.78 2.80 10.18
C ASN A 72 5.30 2.78 10.53
N ARG A 73 4.93 2.14 11.64
CA ARG A 73 3.52 2.08 12.08
C ARG A 73 2.87 3.45 12.18
N ARG A 74 3.62 4.46 12.62
CA ARG A 74 3.10 5.83 12.75
C ARG A 74 2.75 6.47 11.41
N ASP A 75 3.19 5.89 10.30
CA ASP A 75 2.91 6.40 8.95
C ASP A 75 1.61 5.85 8.35
N LEU A 76 0.89 5.00 9.09
CA LEU A 76 -0.42 4.52 8.67
C LEU A 76 -1.38 5.70 8.49
N LEU A 77 -2.19 5.64 7.43
CA LEU A 77 -3.06 6.76 7.04
C LEU A 77 -4.29 6.92 7.92
N MET A 78 -4.68 5.87 8.63
CA MET A 78 -5.85 5.87 9.52
C MET A 78 -5.43 5.44 10.92
N PRO A 79 -6.31 5.58 11.94
CA PRO A 79 -6.00 5.10 13.28
C PRO A 79 -5.63 3.63 13.31
N ALA A 80 -4.74 3.26 14.21
CA ALA A 80 -4.20 1.91 14.29
C ALA A 80 -5.27 0.82 14.43
N ASN A 81 -6.39 1.13 15.10
CA ASN A 81 -7.47 0.18 15.30
C ASN A 81 -8.28 -0.11 14.01
N CYS A 82 -8.02 0.63 12.93
CA CYS A 82 -8.63 0.37 11.62
C CYS A 82 -7.93 -0.77 10.87
N TYR A 83 -6.78 -1.23 11.38
CA TYR A 83 -5.95 -2.20 10.68
C TYR A 83 -5.80 -3.51 11.43
N SER A 84 -5.61 -4.59 10.66
CA SER A 84 -5.00 -5.83 11.13
C SER A 84 -3.64 -5.96 10.45
N GLU A 85 -2.78 -6.82 10.97
CA GLU A 85 -1.43 -7.02 10.42
C GLU A 85 -1.25 -8.49 10.04
N PRO A 86 -1.74 -8.91 8.85
CA PRO A 86 -1.65 -10.31 8.43
C PRO A 86 -0.24 -10.80 8.15
N SER A 87 0.69 -9.90 7.95
CA SER A 87 2.11 -10.20 7.80
C SER A 87 2.91 -9.03 8.35
N ALA A 88 4.12 -9.27 8.82
CA ALA A 88 4.94 -8.22 9.43
C ALA A 88 5.11 -7.02 8.50
N GLY A 89 4.65 -5.86 8.93
CA GLY A 89 4.74 -4.62 8.16
C GLY A 89 3.74 -4.49 7.02
N VAL A 90 2.83 -5.43 6.85
CA VAL A 90 1.76 -5.38 5.86
C VAL A 90 0.44 -5.32 6.59
N PHE A 91 -0.29 -4.22 6.42
CA PHE A 91 -1.53 -3.95 7.15
C PHE A 91 -2.73 -4.05 6.23
N TRP A 92 -3.80 -4.67 6.72
CA TRP A 92 -5.06 -4.80 6.01
C TRP A 92 -6.12 -3.93 6.67
N HIS A 93 -6.92 -3.24 5.86
CA HIS A 93 -8.03 -2.44 6.35
C HIS A 93 -9.26 -2.59 5.48
N GLY A 94 -10.43 -2.34 6.09
CA GLY A 94 -11.66 -2.07 5.38
C GLY A 94 -12.01 -0.59 5.51
N PRO A 95 -13.24 -0.21 5.15
CA PRO A 95 -13.73 1.14 5.40
C PRO A 95 -13.67 1.48 6.89
N CYS A 96 -13.24 2.71 7.20
CA CYS A 96 -13.07 3.10 8.60
C CYS A 96 -13.44 4.61 8.86
#